data_8306dd2f3a09580a277370ceb05d021e
#
_entry.id   8306dd2f3a09580a277370ceb05d021e
#
_cell.length_a   1.000
_cell.length_b   1.000
_cell.length_c   1.000
_cell.angle_alpha   90.00
_cell.angle_beta   90.00
_cell.angle_gamma   90.00
#
_symmetry.space_group_name_H-M   'P 1'
#
loop_
_entity.id
_entity.type
_entity.pdbx_description
1 polymer ?
#
loop_
_entity_poly.entity_id
_entity_poly.type
_entity_poly.pdbx_seq_one_letter_code
_entity_poly.pdbx_strand_id
1 'polypeptide(L)'
;MPLTDKESKMLYSIRIGSENDPKKPEFPPDNPKFPATPTYQIKAPGFTNLWLKDESKNPTGTHKDRMAWEMVVTYREMLMAKKMGLVKDKLPQMSLITSGAAGFAIQTMLKKYG
;
A
#
# COMPACT_ATOMS: atom_id res chain seq x y z
N MET A 1 -9.83 15.98 -14.65
CA MET A 1 -10.31 17.04 -13.76
C MET A 1 -9.85 16.74 -12.33
N PRO A 2 -9.37 17.72 -11.61
CA PRO A 2 -9.06 17.54 -10.20
C PRO A 2 -10.35 17.17 -9.43
N LEU A 3 -10.21 16.32 -8.43
CA LEU A 3 -11.30 15.95 -7.53
C LEU A 3 -11.75 17.15 -6.72
N THR A 4 -13.05 17.26 -6.49
CA THR A 4 -13.58 18.22 -5.51
C THR A 4 -13.20 17.80 -4.09
N ASP A 5 -13.24 18.72 -3.15
CA ASP A 5 -12.98 18.44 -1.73
C ASP A 5 -13.90 17.35 -1.17
N LYS A 6 -15.14 17.30 -1.65
CA LYS A 6 -16.09 16.27 -1.25
C LYS A 6 -15.68 14.89 -1.75
N GLU A 7 -15.28 14.80 -3.02
CA GLU A 7 -14.80 13.55 -3.63
C GLU A 7 -13.50 13.09 -2.98
N SER A 8 -12.58 14.02 -2.71
CA SER A 8 -11.33 13.72 -2.02
C SER A 8 -11.58 13.16 -0.61
N LYS A 9 -12.47 13.80 0.16
CA LYS A 9 -12.85 13.28 1.50
C LYS A 9 -13.53 11.93 1.43
N MET A 10 -14.35 11.70 0.42
CA MET A 10 -15.03 10.42 0.22
C MET A 10 -14.04 9.31 -0.15
N LEU A 11 -13.11 9.57 -1.06
CA LEU A 11 -12.05 8.61 -1.40
C LEU A 11 -11.15 8.33 -0.21
N TYR A 12 -10.81 9.35 0.55
CA TYR A 12 -10.03 9.19 1.78
C TYR A 12 -10.74 8.31 2.81
N SER A 13 -12.05 8.49 2.99
CA SER A 13 -12.84 7.64 3.89
C SER A 13 -12.91 6.17 3.44
N ILE A 14 -12.91 5.94 2.12
CA ILE A 14 -12.85 4.60 1.55
C ILE A 14 -11.48 3.96 1.81
N ARG A 15 -10.40 4.74 1.63
CA ARG A 15 -9.03 4.28 1.84
C ARG A 15 -8.78 3.90 3.29
N ILE A 16 -9.12 4.77 4.20
CA ILE A 16 -8.95 4.54 5.64
C ILE A 16 -9.86 3.43 6.14
N GLY A 17 -10.99 3.27 5.50
CA GLY A 17 -12.04 2.41 5.99
C GLY A 17 -12.87 3.11 7.07
N SER A 18 -14.09 2.69 7.25
CA SER A 18 -14.85 3.08 8.42
C SER A 18 -14.41 2.21 9.60
N GLU A 19 -14.07 2.82 10.70
CA GLU A 19 -13.65 2.13 11.94
C GLU A 19 -14.70 1.13 12.42
N ASN A 20 -15.94 1.25 11.94
CA ASN A 20 -17.08 0.47 12.36
C ASN A 20 -17.52 -0.62 11.38
N ASP A 21 -16.74 -0.88 10.30
CA ASP A 21 -17.09 -1.95 9.36
C ASP A 21 -16.31 -3.23 9.69
N PRO A 22 -16.97 -4.23 10.32
CA PRO A 22 -16.30 -5.47 10.70
C PRO A 22 -15.85 -6.33 9.49
N LYS A 23 -16.30 -5.99 8.29
CA LYS A 23 -15.91 -6.67 7.04
C LYS A 23 -14.72 -6.02 6.35
N LYS A 24 -14.30 -4.86 6.82
CA LYS A 24 -13.09 -4.23 6.27
C LYS A 24 -11.88 -4.91 6.86
N PRO A 25 -10.97 -5.39 6.00
CA PRO A 25 -9.71 -5.87 6.48
C PRO A 25 -9.02 -4.75 7.27
N GLU A 26 -8.28 -5.15 8.32
CA GLU A 26 -7.39 -4.25 9.05
C GLU A 26 -6.31 -3.71 8.10
N PHE A 27 -6.70 -2.76 7.29
CA PHE A 27 -5.73 -2.00 6.54
C PHE A 27 -5.04 -1.04 7.50
N PRO A 28 -3.74 -0.95 7.47
CA PRO A 28 -3.15 0.29 7.89
C PRO A 28 -3.78 1.37 7.02
N PRO A 29 -4.51 2.33 7.60
CA PRO A 29 -5.36 3.26 6.84
C PRO A 29 -4.56 4.11 5.88
N ASP A 30 -3.30 4.34 6.18
CA ASP A 30 -2.37 5.16 5.41
C ASP A 30 -0.99 4.59 5.35
N ASN A 31 -0.23 5.03 4.36
CA ASN A 31 1.18 4.74 4.23
C ASN A 31 1.99 5.00 5.52
N PRO A 32 1.78 6.06 6.30
CA PRO A 32 2.46 6.23 7.59
C PRO A 32 2.18 5.14 8.61
N LYS A 33 1.10 4.41 8.46
CA LYS A 33 0.70 3.29 9.34
C LYS A 33 1.02 1.91 8.79
N PHE A 34 1.59 1.83 7.60
CA PHE A 34 2.20 0.58 7.16
C PHE A 34 3.26 0.17 8.19
N PRO A 35 3.37 -1.13 8.53
CA PRO A 35 4.26 -1.58 9.60
C PRO A 35 5.66 -0.99 9.49
N ALA A 36 6.10 -0.34 10.56
CA ALA A 36 7.45 0.20 10.61
C ALA A 36 8.47 -0.93 10.67
N THR A 37 9.54 -0.78 9.92
CA THR A 37 10.68 -1.68 9.99
C THR A 37 11.77 -1.08 10.88
N PRO A 38 12.53 -1.91 11.62
CA PRO A 38 13.58 -1.41 12.49
C PRO A 38 14.71 -0.75 11.72
N THR A 39 15.31 0.26 12.32
CA THR A 39 16.52 0.92 11.82
C THR A 39 17.56 0.93 12.94
N TYR A 40 18.76 0.46 12.65
CA TYR A 40 19.83 0.38 13.63
C TYR A 40 21.17 0.75 13.03
N GLN A 41 22.04 1.26 13.88
CA GLN A 41 23.37 1.64 13.48
C GLN A 41 24.27 0.41 13.38
N ILE A 42 25.04 0.32 12.30
CA ILE A 42 26.02 -0.72 12.09
C ILE A 42 27.44 -0.13 12.32
N LYS A 43 28.27 -0.93 12.97
CA LYS A 43 29.70 -0.64 13.06
C LYS A 43 30.42 -1.35 11.92
N ALA A 44 31.03 -0.58 11.03
CA ALA A 44 31.84 -1.11 9.94
C ALA A 44 33.14 -0.29 9.82
N PRO A 45 34.28 -0.95 9.55
CA PRO A 45 35.54 -0.24 9.35
C PRO A 45 35.44 0.83 8.26
N GLY A 46 35.93 2.03 8.53
CA GLY A 46 35.90 3.16 7.60
C GLY A 46 34.58 3.95 7.56
N PHE A 47 33.59 3.57 8.35
CA PHE A 47 32.29 4.26 8.42
C PHE A 47 31.97 4.64 9.87
N THR A 48 31.68 5.91 10.10
CA THR A 48 31.34 6.43 11.43
C THR A 48 29.84 6.56 11.68
N ASN A 49 29.04 6.60 10.60
CA ASN A 49 27.60 6.85 10.69
C ASN A 49 26.85 6.03 9.63
N LEU A 50 26.87 4.72 9.78
CA LEU A 50 26.20 3.79 8.89
C LEU A 50 24.94 3.22 9.58
N TRP A 51 23.79 3.34 8.93
CA TRP A 51 22.51 2.87 9.42
C TRP A 51 21.92 1.84 8.46
N LEU A 52 21.33 0.79 9.01
CA LEU A 52 20.59 -0.22 8.28
C LEU A 52 19.09 -0.11 8.61
N LYS A 53 18.28 0.01 7.57
CA LYS A 53 16.83 -0.17 7.68
C LYS A 53 16.49 -1.59 7.25
N ASP A 54 16.02 -2.39 8.19
CA ASP A 54 15.78 -3.83 7.97
C ASP A 54 14.39 -4.08 7.37
N GLU A 55 14.28 -3.97 6.06
CA GLU A 55 13.05 -4.25 5.31
C GLU A 55 12.70 -5.76 5.24
N SER A 56 13.57 -6.65 5.71
CA SER A 56 13.25 -8.07 5.83
C SER A 56 12.15 -8.36 6.84
N LYS A 57 11.84 -7.38 7.70
CA LYS A 57 10.74 -7.46 8.68
C LYS A 57 9.37 -7.10 8.11
N ASN A 58 9.30 -6.72 6.85
CA ASN A 58 8.03 -6.57 6.16
C ASN A 58 7.28 -7.91 6.01
N PRO A 59 5.96 -7.92 5.76
CA PRO A 59 5.12 -9.13 5.72
C PRO A 59 5.63 -10.25 4.82
N THR A 60 6.18 -9.94 3.62
CA THR A 60 6.79 -10.95 2.73
C THR A 60 8.32 -10.99 2.82
N GLY A 61 8.92 -10.21 3.72
CA GLY A 61 10.36 -10.17 3.94
C GLY A 61 11.13 -9.29 2.94
N THR A 62 10.47 -8.39 2.23
CA THR A 62 11.12 -7.54 1.23
C THR A 62 10.58 -6.10 1.27
N HIS A 63 11.42 -5.15 0.82
CA HIS A 63 11.03 -3.74 0.67
C HIS A 63 9.92 -3.53 -0.37
N LYS A 64 9.68 -4.49 -1.24
CA LYS A 64 8.60 -4.43 -2.25
C LYS A 64 7.20 -4.46 -1.65
N ASP A 65 7.06 -4.87 -0.41
CA ASP A 65 5.78 -4.90 0.29
C ASP A 65 5.14 -3.52 0.41
N ARG A 66 5.93 -2.48 0.62
CA ARG A 66 5.44 -1.09 0.69
C ARG A 66 4.84 -0.65 -0.64
N MET A 67 5.55 -0.94 -1.73
CA MET A 67 5.05 -0.68 -3.08
C MET A 67 3.78 -1.49 -3.36
N ALA A 68 3.79 -2.78 -3.06
CA ALA A 68 2.66 -3.66 -3.29
C ALA A 68 1.42 -3.22 -2.52
N TRP A 69 1.59 -2.83 -1.27
CA TRP A 69 0.50 -2.31 -0.45
C TRP A 69 -0.10 -1.04 -1.05
N GLU A 70 0.73 -0.08 -1.43
CA GLU A 70 0.27 1.18 -2.00
C GLU A 70 -0.46 0.95 -3.34
N MET A 71 0.06 0.08 -4.19
CA MET A 71 -0.59 -0.26 -5.46
C MET A 71 -1.96 -0.91 -5.25
N VAL A 72 -2.07 -1.86 -4.34
CA VAL A 72 -3.33 -2.56 -4.05
C VAL A 72 -4.35 -1.60 -3.45
N VAL A 73 -3.93 -0.76 -2.50
CA VAL A 73 -4.81 0.24 -1.88
C VAL A 73 -5.30 1.26 -2.90
N THR A 74 -4.42 1.79 -3.73
CA THR A 74 -4.77 2.75 -4.78
C THR A 74 -5.74 2.15 -5.79
N TYR A 75 -5.49 0.92 -6.24
CA TYR A 75 -6.40 0.27 -7.18
C TYR A 75 -7.78 0.00 -6.56
N ARG A 76 -7.81 -0.37 -5.29
CA ARG A 76 -9.06 -0.52 -4.55
C ARG A 76 -9.84 0.80 -4.44
N GLU A 77 -9.16 1.91 -4.19
CA GLU A 77 -9.78 3.24 -4.21
C GLU A 77 -10.42 3.54 -5.57
N MET A 78 -9.71 3.23 -6.66
CA MET A 78 -10.22 3.41 -8.02
C MET A 78 -11.46 2.56 -8.29
N LEU A 79 -11.46 1.30 -7.86
CA LEU A 79 -12.62 0.42 -7.98
C LEU A 79 -13.82 0.95 -7.19
N MET A 80 -13.61 1.43 -5.98
CA MET A 80 -14.66 1.99 -5.16
C MET A 80 -15.19 3.30 -5.73
N ALA A 81 -14.31 4.18 -6.21
CA ALA A 81 -14.69 5.42 -6.89
C ALA A 81 -15.56 5.14 -8.12
N LYS A 82 -15.20 4.11 -8.90
CA LYS A 82 -16.01 3.66 -10.04
C LYS A 82 -17.38 3.16 -9.59
N LYS A 83 -17.42 2.32 -8.56
CA LYS A 83 -18.68 1.80 -8.01
C LYS A 83 -19.59 2.92 -7.48
N MET A 84 -19.02 3.99 -6.98
CA MET A 84 -19.75 5.16 -6.52
C MET A 84 -20.14 6.13 -7.63
N GLY A 85 -19.76 5.86 -8.88
CA GLY A 85 -20.07 6.73 -10.02
C GLY A 85 -19.18 7.96 -10.16
N LEU A 86 -18.10 8.06 -9.37
CA LEU A 86 -17.13 9.17 -9.43
C LEU A 86 -16.21 9.06 -10.65
N VAL A 87 -15.98 7.85 -11.12
CA VAL A 87 -15.15 7.55 -12.30
C VAL A 87 -16.03 6.84 -13.32
N LYS A 88 -16.19 7.45 -14.50
CA LYS A 88 -17.02 6.91 -15.59
C LYS A 88 -16.23 6.01 -16.52
N ASP A 89 -14.96 6.29 -16.70
CA ASP A 89 -14.11 5.57 -17.63
C ASP A 89 -13.83 4.12 -17.18
N LYS A 90 -13.52 3.27 -18.14
CA LYS A 90 -13.06 1.92 -17.84
C LYS A 90 -11.72 1.99 -17.12
N LEU A 91 -11.61 1.31 -16.00
CA LEU A 91 -10.34 1.21 -15.30
C LEU A 91 -9.33 0.43 -16.13
N PRO A 92 -8.05 0.84 -16.11
CA PRO A 92 -7.01 0.13 -16.84
C PRO A 92 -6.81 -1.28 -16.28
N GLN A 93 -6.54 -2.23 -17.14
CA GLN A 93 -6.05 -3.53 -16.73
C GLN A 93 -4.60 -3.37 -16.27
N MET A 94 -4.32 -3.85 -15.07
CA MET A 94 -2.97 -3.81 -14.53
C MET A 94 -2.20 -5.08 -14.91
N SER A 95 -0.95 -4.90 -15.31
CA SER A 95 0.00 -5.98 -15.54
C SER A 95 1.31 -5.69 -14.82
N LEU A 96 2.05 -6.73 -14.51
CA LEU A 96 3.31 -6.63 -13.78
C LEU A 96 4.36 -7.49 -14.46
N ILE A 97 5.52 -6.90 -14.71
CA ILE A 97 6.73 -7.62 -15.05
C ILE A 97 7.64 -7.61 -13.83
N THR A 98 8.03 -8.77 -13.36
CA THR A 98 8.78 -8.89 -12.12
C THR A 98 9.82 -10.00 -12.19
N SER A 99 10.92 -9.84 -11.44
CA SER A 99 11.91 -10.89 -11.20
C SER A 99 11.52 -11.86 -10.07
N GLY A 100 10.38 -11.61 -9.40
CA GLY A 100 9.82 -12.49 -8.37
C GLY A 100 9.31 -11.75 -7.13
N ALA A 101 10.12 -10.96 -6.44
CA ALA A 101 9.77 -10.33 -5.17
C ALA A 101 8.55 -9.41 -5.25
N ALA A 102 8.47 -8.56 -6.27
CA ALA A 102 7.33 -7.66 -6.46
C ALA A 102 6.03 -8.41 -6.78
N GLY A 103 6.11 -9.45 -7.61
CA GLY A 103 4.95 -10.30 -7.93
C GLY A 103 4.42 -11.03 -6.70
N PHE A 104 5.30 -11.60 -5.90
CA PHE A 104 4.92 -12.27 -4.65
C PHE A 104 4.31 -11.29 -3.64
N ALA A 105 4.91 -10.10 -3.48
CA ALA A 105 4.39 -9.07 -2.60
C ALA A 105 2.99 -8.61 -3.02
N ILE A 106 2.77 -8.31 -4.29
CA ILE A 106 1.47 -7.89 -4.82
C ILE A 106 0.44 -9.00 -4.66
N GLN A 107 0.76 -10.24 -4.99
CA GLN A 107 -0.15 -11.38 -4.81
C GLN A 107 -0.54 -11.56 -3.34
N THR A 108 0.40 -11.42 -2.43
CA THR A 108 0.15 -11.51 -0.99
C THR A 108 -0.80 -10.39 -0.53
N MET A 109 -0.56 -9.16 -0.97
CA MET A 109 -1.42 -8.02 -0.63
C MET A 109 -2.82 -8.15 -1.25
N LEU A 110 -2.92 -8.63 -2.48
CA LEU A 110 -4.22 -8.90 -3.12
C LEU A 110 -5.01 -9.98 -2.38
N LYS A 111 -4.37 -11.05 -1.95
CA LYS A 111 -5.04 -12.09 -1.15
C LYS A 111 -5.51 -11.59 0.21
N LYS A 112 -4.72 -10.72 0.83
CA LYS A 112 -5.03 -10.21 2.16
C LYS A 112 -6.04 -9.08 2.13
N TYR A 113 -6.00 -8.26 1.11
CA TYR A 113 -6.71 -6.97 1.07
C TYR A 113 -7.51 -6.70 -0.22
N GLY A 114 -7.37 -7.54 -1.21
CA GLY A 114 -8.03 -7.39 -2.51
C GLY A 114 -9.51 -7.74 -2.57
#